data_930073faa243cba5d483723f6f684833
#
_entry.id   930073faa243cba5d483723f6f684833
#
_cell.length_a   1.000
_cell.length_b   1.000
_cell.length_c   1.000
_cell.angle_alpha   90.00
_cell.angle_beta   90.00
_cell.angle_gamma   90.00
#
_symmetry.space_group_name_H-M   'P 1'
#
loop_
_entity.id
_entity.type
_entity.pdbx_description
1 polymer ?
#
loop_
_entity_poly.entity_id
_entity_poly.type
_entity_poly.pdbx_seq_one_letter_code
_entity_poly.pdbx_strand_id
1 'polypeptide(L)' 'MALEWKKKEWGVYKGDEFLFIGSTKECANRLGVSENTIYFYTTNAYKRRIEKRNAKNPIILVDLGIEGD' A
#
# COMPACT_ATOMS: atom_id res chain seq x y z
N MET A 1 -6.10 4.52 22.79
CA MET A 1 -6.37 5.04 22.36
C MET A 1 -5.85 6.10 21.50
N ALA A 2 -5.25 6.91 21.98
CA ALA A 2 -5.02 8.09 21.23
C ALA A 2 -4.27 7.94 19.95
N LEU A 3 -3.34 7.06 19.87
CA LEU A 3 -2.48 7.02 18.73
C LEU A 3 -3.08 6.37 17.50
N GLU A 4 -4.09 5.54 17.69
CA GLU A 4 -4.65 4.89 16.54
C GLU A 4 -5.51 5.77 15.71
N TRP A 5 -5.87 6.94 16.19
CA TRP A 5 -6.67 7.82 15.38
C TRP A 5 -5.86 8.42 14.23
N LYS A 6 -4.55 8.32 14.27
CA LYS A 6 -3.74 8.81 13.16
C LYS A 6 -3.39 7.64 12.26
N LYS A 7 -4.26 7.33 11.35
CA LYS A 7 -4.05 6.21 10.44
C LYS A 7 -3.41 6.69 9.16
N LYS A 8 -2.43 5.95 8.72
CA LYS A 8 -1.76 6.26 7.48
C LYS A 8 -2.63 5.84 6.31
N GLU A 9 -2.67 6.67 5.29
CA GLU A 9 -3.42 6.37 4.09
C GLU A 9 -2.50 6.08 2.93
N TRP A 10 -2.95 5.19 2.08
CA TRP A 10 -2.19 4.76 0.91
C TRP A 10 -3.03 4.91 -0.34
N GLY A 11 -2.39 5.40 -1.41
CA GLY A 11 -2.99 5.30 -2.73
C GLY A 11 -2.55 3.99 -3.34
N VAL A 12 -3.49 3.20 -3.81
CA VAL A 12 -3.21 1.87 -4.33
C VAL A 12 -3.34 1.89 -5.85
N TYR A 13 -2.28 1.44 -6.51
CA TYR A 13 -2.24 1.38 -7.97
C TYR A 13 -1.94 -0.04 -8.42
N LYS A 14 -2.43 -0.38 -9.57
CA LYS A 14 -2.05 -1.62 -10.24
C LYS A 14 -1.36 -1.20 -11.52
N GLY A 15 -0.04 -1.29 -11.52
CA GLY A 15 0.73 -0.69 -12.60
C GLY A 15 0.53 0.81 -12.59
N ASP A 16 0.04 1.35 -13.67
CA ASP A 16 -0.23 2.78 -13.78
C ASP A 16 -1.67 3.13 -13.42
N GLU A 17 -2.49 2.13 -13.17
CA GLU A 17 -3.91 2.38 -12.94
C GLU A 17 -4.20 2.60 -11.47
N PHE A 18 -4.82 3.72 -11.15
CA PHE A 18 -5.25 4.01 -9.79
C PHE A 18 -6.47 3.16 -9.43
N LEU A 19 -6.43 2.52 -8.27
CA LEU A 19 -7.53 1.67 -7.82
C LEU A 19 -8.36 2.33 -6.74
N PHE A 20 -7.72 2.69 -5.63
CA PHE A 20 -8.45 3.28 -4.51
C PHE A 20 -7.48 3.86 -3.49
N ILE A 21 -8.04 4.61 -2.53
CA ILE A 21 -7.30 5.14 -1.39
C ILE A 21 -7.89 4.51 -0.14
N GLY A 22 -7.05 4.10 0.78
CA GLY A 22 -7.53 3.55 2.04
C GLY A 22 -6.42 3.40 3.06
N SER A 23 -6.82 3.06 4.29
CA SER A 23 -5.87 2.79 5.36
C SER A 23 -5.19 1.45 5.13
N THR A 24 -4.18 1.17 5.96
CA THR A 24 -3.49 -0.12 5.87
C THR A 24 -4.47 -1.27 5.98
N LYS A 25 -5.36 -1.19 6.96
CA LYS A 25 -6.33 -2.25 7.19
C LYS A 25 -7.28 -2.40 5.99
N GLU A 26 -7.73 -1.28 5.46
CA GLU A 26 -8.65 -1.30 4.33
C GLU A 26 -7.96 -1.86 3.09
N CYS A 27 -6.72 -1.46 2.86
CA CYS A 27 -5.97 -1.99 1.73
C CYS A 27 -5.80 -3.49 1.86
N ALA A 28 -5.49 -3.95 3.07
CA ALA A 28 -5.31 -5.39 3.29
C ALA A 28 -6.60 -6.14 2.99
N ASN A 29 -7.73 -5.63 3.46
CA ASN A 29 -9.01 -6.27 3.21
C ASN A 29 -9.36 -6.31 1.73
N ARG A 30 -9.15 -5.20 1.04
CA ARG A 30 -9.52 -5.14 -0.38
C ARG A 30 -8.61 -5.97 -1.25
N LEU A 31 -7.34 -6.05 -0.90
CA LEU A 31 -6.39 -6.83 -1.68
C LEU A 31 -6.34 -8.29 -1.25
N GLY A 32 -7.00 -8.63 -0.15
CA GLY A 32 -7.01 -10.02 0.31
C GLY A 32 -5.69 -10.47 0.90
N VAL A 33 -4.95 -9.56 1.53
CA VAL A 33 -3.66 -9.87 2.12
C VAL A 33 -3.63 -9.37 3.55
N SER A 34 -2.56 -9.71 4.27
CA SER A 34 -2.40 -9.23 5.65
C SER A 34 -1.87 -7.80 5.66
N GLU A 35 -2.00 -7.14 6.82
CA GLU A 35 -1.45 -5.81 6.97
C GLU A 35 0.07 -5.82 6.86
N ASN A 36 0.71 -6.88 7.33
CA ASN A 36 2.16 -7.02 7.17
C ASN A 36 2.54 -7.02 5.70
N THR A 37 1.74 -7.64 4.86
CA THR A 37 1.99 -7.65 3.43
C THR A 37 1.88 -6.25 2.84
N ILE A 38 0.93 -5.46 3.34
CA ILE A 38 0.80 -4.08 2.89
C ILE A 38 2.08 -3.31 3.21
N TYR A 39 2.61 -3.44 4.41
CA TYR A 39 3.86 -2.78 4.77
C TYR A 39 5.01 -3.26 3.90
N PHE A 40 5.04 -4.55 3.59
CA PHE A 40 6.08 -5.09 2.72
C PHE A 40 6.04 -4.42 1.35
N TYR A 41 4.84 -4.16 0.82
CA TYR A 41 4.70 -3.53 -0.50
C TYR A 41 5.28 -2.12 -0.52
N THR A 42 5.54 -1.52 0.63
CA THR A 42 6.11 -0.18 0.68
C THR A 42 7.63 -0.19 0.80
N THR A 43 8.25 -1.36 0.88
CA THR A 43 9.69 -1.46 1.10
C THR A 43 10.45 -1.43 -0.22
N ASN A 44 11.74 -1.07 -0.10
CA ASN A 44 12.61 -1.11 -1.26
C ASN A 44 12.83 -2.53 -1.76
N ALA A 45 12.77 -3.50 -0.86
CA ALA A 45 12.91 -4.90 -1.24
C ALA A 45 11.81 -5.29 -2.22
N TYR A 46 10.59 -4.84 -1.97
CA TYR A 46 9.48 -5.13 -2.87
C TYR A 46 9.70 -4.45 -4.23
N LYS A 47 10.15 -3.20 -4.22
CA LYS A 47 10.39 -2.48 -5.45
C LYS A 47 11.46 -3.15 -6.29
N ARG A 48 12.52 -3.62 -5.65
CA ARG A 48 13.58 -4.33 -6.35
C ARG A 48 13.07 -5.63 -6.94
N ARG A 49 12.20 -6.31 -6.19
CA ARG A 49 11.66 -7.59 -6.64
C ARG A 49 10.82 -7.43 -7.91
N ILE A 50 9.95 -6.42 -7.94
CA ILE A 50 9.10 -6.23 -9.11
C ILE A 50 9.91 -5.75 -10.31
N GLU A 51 10.95 -4.96 -10.09
CA GLU A 51 11.83 -4.54 -11.17
C GLU A 51 12.59 -5.73 -11.75
N LYS A 52 13.09 -6.59 -10.87
CA LYS A 52 13.86 -7.73 -11.30
C LYS A 52 13.03 -8.72 -12.08
N ARG A 53 11.76 -8.83 -11.73
CA ARG A 53 10.85 -9.76 -12.42
C ARG A 53 10.24 -9.19 -13.67
N ASN A 54 10.42 -7.90 -13.92
CA ASN A 54 9.68 -7.22 -14.97
C ASN A 54 8.19 -7.45 -14.82
N ALA A 55 7.71 -7.35 -13.59
CA ALA A 55 6.32 -7.62 -13.30
C ALA A 55 5.42 -6.65 -14.05
N LYS A 56 4.38 -7.18 -14.66
CA LYS A 56 3.38 -6.34 -15.32
C LYS A 56 2.30 -6.00 -14.30
N ASN A 57 1.92 -4.72 -14.26
CA ASN A 57 0.82 -4.28 -13.40
C ASN A 57 1.00 -4.70 -11.94
N PRO A 58 2.16 -4.42 -11.34
CA PRO A 58 2.36 -4.75 -9.93
C PRO A 58 1.52 -3.83 -9.06
N ILE A 59 1.22 -4.28 -7.83
CA ILE A 59 0.53 -3.44 -6.86
C ILE A 59 1.55 -2.43 -6.33
N ILE A 60 1.22 -1.15 -6.43
CA ILE A 60 2.07 -0.07 -5.97
C ILE A 60 1.31 0.72 -4.91
N LEU A 61 1.96 0.97 -3.79
CA LEU A 61 1.38 1.78 -2.72
C LEU A 61 2.12 3.11 -2.66
N VAL A 62 1.35 4.19 -2.66
CA VAL A 62 1.88 5.54 -2.54
C VAL A 62 1.50 6.08 -1.18
N ASP A 63 2.48 6.58 -0.44
CA ASP A 63 2.28 7.13 0.89
C ASP A 63 1.59 8.49 0.76
N LEU A 64 0.37 8.58 1.25
CA LEU A 64 -0.40 9.82 1.19
C LEU A 64 -0.35 10.59 2.50
N GLY A 65 0.34 10.05 3.49
CA GLY A 65 0.46 10.71 4.77
C GLY A 65 -0.47 10.13 5.81
N ILE A 66 -0.69 10.90 6.86
CA ILE A 66 -1.49 10.46 7.99
C ILE A 66 -2.84 11.15 7.94
N GLU A 67 -3.89 10.35 8.02
CA GLU A 67 -5.24 10.88 8.01
C GLU A 67 -5.47 11.79 9.20
N GLY A 68 -6.18 12.88 8.96
CA GLY A 68 -6.54 13.78 10.03
C GLY A 68 -5.64 14.99 10.23
N ASP A 69 -4.69 15.15 9.36
CA ASP A 69 -3.79 16.31 9.46
C ASP A 69 -4.42 17.60 8.96
#